data_284d94393dcb67c4f957b05460800822
#
_entry.id   284d94393dcb67c4f957b05460800822
#
_cell.length_a   1.000
_cell.length_b   1.000
_cell.length_c   1.000
_cell.angle_alpha   90.00
_cell.angle_beta   90.00
_cell.angle_gamma   90.00
#
_symmetry.space_group_name_H-M   'P 1'
#
loop_
_entity.id
_entity.type
_entity.pdbx_description
1 polymer ?
#
loop_
_entity_poly.entity_id
_entity_poly.type
_entity_poly.pdbx_seq_one_letter_code
_entity_poly.pdbx_strand_id
1 'polypeptide(L)'
;MDGKAIVQSVIKEIVQPGIHRLMESRYFSELREGKLSTRRLQGWAIQHYLHNKAILKSFALGMVKNAHDQELFNYYTYQFNEEQTHPDLAKKFGLALGLKEEDFADATQIFECQIHSARTIYNTLTGGGPLSRASALTSESMVCRYSEEFNTYLRKNYGLNDDALTFFTVHMVADKEHTAQSAERIALAVKTPRDERVVRENAQYMVRIKLGKFEGIYQAYA
;
A
#
# COMPACT_ATOMS: atom_id res chain seq x y z
N MET A 1 -15.71 9.11 -23.16
CA MET A 1 -16.15 8.20 -22.06
C MET A 1 -16.25 9.02 -20.79
N ASP A 2 -17.15 8.66 -19.89
CA ASP A 2 -17.22 9.29 -18.56
C ASP A 2 -16.19 8.65 -17.61
N GLY A 3 -15.03 9.29 -17.51
CA GLY A 3 -13.94 8.78 -16.66
C GLY A 3 -14.28 8.71 -15.18
N LYS A 4 -15.16 9.61 -14.68
CA LYS A 4 -15.62 9.57 -13.27
C LYS A 4 -16.48 8.34 -13.02
N ALA A 5 -17.41 8.04 -13.92
CA ALA A 5 -18.25 6.84 -13.82
C ALA A 5 -17.41 5.56 -13.87
N ILE A 6 -16.36 5.52 -14.69
CA ILE A 6 -15.44 4.37 -14.77
C ILE A 6 -14.69 4.19 -13.46
N VAL A 7 -14.12 5.26 -12.87
CA VAL A 7 -13.43 5.18 -11.59
C VAL A 7 -14.37 4.71 -10.47
N GLN A 8 -15.59 5.24 -10.42
CA GLN A 8 -16.59 4.80 -9.45
C GLN A 8 -16.94 3.31 -9.61
N SER A 9 -17.09 2.84 -10.86
CA SER A 9 -17.31 1.41 -11.15
C SER A 9 -16.12 0.54 -10.69
N VAL A 10 -14.88 0.97 -10.96
CA VAL A 10 -13.67 0.27 -10.49
C VAL A 10 -13.62 0.19 -8.97
N ILE A 11 -13.91 1.29 -8.28
CA ILE A 11 -13.96 1.31 -6.81
C ILE A 11 -15.02 0.33 -6.31
N LYS A 12 -16.23 0.39 -6.84
CA LYS A 12 -17.38 -0.43 -6.41
C LYS A 12 -17.19 -1.92 -6.71
N GLU A 13 -16.68 -2.24 -7.90
CA GLU A 13 -16.68 -3.61 -8.42
C GLU A 13 -15.36 -4.36 -8.13
N ILE A 14 -14.25 -3.64 -7.88
CA ILE A 14 -12.93 -4.25 -7.71
C ILE A 14 -12.33 -3.91 -6.35
N VAL A 15 -12.23 -2.60 -6.01
CA VAL A 15 -11.53 -2.15 -4.81
C VAL A 15 -12.30 -2.53 -3.55
N GLN A 16 -13.57 -2.18 -3.46
CA GLN A 16 -14.40 -2.49 -2.28
C GLN A 16 -14.53 -4.01 -2.01
N PRO A 17 -14.82 -4.87 -3.01
CA PRO A 17 -14.77 -6.32 -2.81
C PRO A 17 -13.38 -6.83 -2.40
N GLY A 18 -12.31 -6.23 -2.94
CA GLY A 18 -10.94 -6.55 -2.53
C GLY A 18 -10.66 -6.22 -1.07
N ILE A 19 -11.09 -5.05 -0.61
CA ILE A 19 -11.02 -4.63 0.79
C ILE A 19 -11.82 -5.61 1.68
N HIS A 20 -13.06 -5.92 1.32
CA HIS A 20 -13.89 -6.85 2.07
C HIS A 20 -13.22 -8.22 2.23
N ARG A 21 -12.70 -8.80 1.14
CA ARG A 21 -11.95 -10.07 1.17
C ARG A 21 -10.70 -9.99 2.06
N LEU A 22 -9.99 -8.86 2.07
CA LEU A 22 -8.84 -8.68 2.95
C LEU A 22 -9.27 -8.65 4.41
N MET A 23 -10.33 -7.91 4.73
CA MET A 23 -10.84 -7.81 6.10
C MET A 23 -11.39 -9.16 6.61
N GLU A 24 -11.89 -10.02 5.75
CA GLU A 24 -12.34 -11.38 6.10
C GLU A 24 -11.21 -12.41 6.09
N SER A 25 -9.99 -12.02 5.74
CA SER A 25 -8.86 -12.95 5.79
C SER A 25 -8.57 -13.40 7.22
N ARG A 26 -7.92 -14.56 7.34
CA ARG A 26 -7.51 -15.13 8.62
C ARG A 26 -6.62 -14.17 9.41
N TYR A 27 -5.76 -13.42 8.75
CA TYR A 27 -4.91 -12.40 9.38
C TYR A 27 -5.75 -11.38 10.17
N PHE A 28 -6.76 -10.78 9.55
CA PHE A 28 -7.60 -9.77 10.19
C PHE A 28 -8.65 -10.36 11.14
N SER A 29 -9.13 -11.56 10.90
CA SER A 29 -9.99 -12.25 11.86
C SER A 29 -9.26 -12.50 13.17
N GLU A 30 -8.05 -13.07 13.12
CA GLU A 30 -7.23 -13.30 14.31
C GLU A 30 -6.77 -12.00 14.99
N LEU A 31 -6.50 -10.92 14.21
CA LEU A 31 -6.22 -9.60 14.76
C LEU A 31 -7.38 -9.09 15.63
N ARG A 32 -8.60 -9.15 15.11
CA ARG A 32 -9.83 -8.71 15.82
C ARG A 32 -10.08 -9.51 17.08
N GLU A 33 -9.75 -10.80 17.07
CA GLU A 33 -9.92 -11.71 18.21
C GLU A 33 -8.76 -11.63 19.21
N GLY A 34 -7.69 -10.89 18.92
CA GLY A 34 -6.47 -10.85 19.74
C GLY A 34 -5.66 -12.15 19.70
N LYS A 35 -5.86 -12.97 18.65
CA LYS A 35 -5.19 -14.26 18.47
C LYS A 35 -4.04 -14.22 17.48
N LEU A 36 -3.89 -13.14 16.72
CA LEU A 36 -2.79 -13.00 15.77
C LEU A 36 -1.47 -12.94 16.54
N SER A 37 -0.52 -13.82 16.21
CA SER A 37 0.74 -13.88 16.93
C SER A 37 1.56 -12.59 16.77
N THR A 38 2.29 -12.20 17.81
CA THR A 38 3.25 -11.08 17.74
C THR A 38 4.25 -11.28 16.60
N ARG A 39 4.67 -12.51 16.32
CA ARG A 39 5.58 -12.82 15.21
C ARG A 39 4.99 -12.44 13.85
N ARG A 40 3.69 -12.64 13.62
CA ARG A 40 3.01 -12.19 12.39
C ARG A 40 2.91 -10.66 12.29
N LEU A 41 2.71 -9.98 13.41
CA LEU A 41 2.75 -8.51 13.46
C LEU A 41 4.18 -7.99 13.18
N GLN A 42 5.19 -8.62 13.77
CA GLN A 42 6.60 -8.35 13.48
C GLN A 42 6.92 -8.58 11.99
N GLY A 43 6.41 -9.66 11.42
CA GLY A 43 6.52 -9.94 9.98
C GLY A 43 5.93 -8.84 9.11
N TRP A 44 4.74 -8.33 9.47
CA TRP A 44 4.17 -7.18 8.78
C TRP A 44 5.10 -5.96 8.85
N ALA A 45 5.64 -5.64 10.03
CA ALA A 45 6.52 -4.48 10.23
C ALA A 45 7.78 -4.58 9.34
N ILE A 46 8.48 -5.71 9.37
CA ILE A 46 9.67 -5.95 8.55
C ILE A 46 9.35 -5.84 7.06
N GLN A 47 8.31 -6.55 6.60
CA GLN A 47 7.96 -6.60 5.18
C GLN A 47 7.44 -5.25 4.67
N HIS A 48 6.78 -4.47 5.52
CA HIS A 48 6.32 -3.14 5.15
C HIS A 48 7.45 -2.12 5.13
N TYR A 49 8.38 -2.17 6.09
CA TYR A 49 9.62 -1.39 6.07
C TYR A 49 10.40 -1.58 4.76
N LEU A 50 10.62 -2.81 4.35
CA LEU A 50 11.32 -3.12 3.11
C LEU A 50 10.56 -2.67 1.86
N HIS A 51 9.23 -2.77 1.88
CA HIS A 51 8.38 -2.28 0.80
C HIS A 51 8.46 -0.75 0.67
N ASN A 52 8.37 -0.01 1.77
CA ASN A 52 8.49 1.44 1.75
C ASN A 52 9.85 1.91 1.22
N LYS A 53 10.94 1.23 1.56
CA LYS A 53 12.26 1.48 0.94
C LYS A 53 12.26 1.24 -0.58
N ALA A 54 11.52 0.25 -1.07
CA ALA A 54 11.38 0.00 -2.50
C ALA A 54 10.51 1.07 -3.19
N ILE A 55 9.47 1.59 -2.52
CA ILE A 55 8.65 2.72 -3.00
C ILE A 55 9.51 3.97 -3.19
N LEU A 56 10.35 4.33 -2.24
CA LEU A 56 11.27 5.48 -2.38
C LEU A 56 12.18 5.34 -3.60
N LYS A 57 12.73 4.15 -3.83
CA LYS A 57 13.50 3.87 -5.06
C LYS A 57 12.66 4.03 -6.32
N SER A 58 11.39 3.60 -6.27
CA SER A 58 10.45 3.76 -7.38
C SER A 58 10.21 5.24 -7.72
N PHE A 59 10.02 6.10 -6.72
CA PHE A 59 9.85 7.53 -6.95
C PHE A 59 11.11 8.18 -7.51
N ALA A 60 12.29 7.85 -6.98
CA ALA A 60 13.56 8.32 -7.52
C ALA A 60 13.75 7.93 -9.00
N LEU A 61 13.43 6.69 -9.36
CA LEU A 61 13.42 6.24 -10.77
C LEU A 61 12.39 7.00 -11.61
N GLY A 62 11.23 7.32 -11.02
CA GLY A 62 10.21 8.13 -11.67
C GLY A 62 10.68 9.55 -11.97
N MET A 63 11.41 10.19 -11.06
CA MET A 63 12.03 11.50 -11.30
C MET A 63 13.04 11.44 -12.46
N VAL A 64 13.95 10.48 -12.45
CA VAL A 64 14.96 10.32 -13.50
C VAL A 64 14.31 10.08 -14.86
N LYS A 65 13.34 9.15 -14.92
CA LYS A 65 12.63 8.82 -16.16
C LYS A 65 11.91 10.01 -16.79
N ASN A 66 11.33 10.87 -15.96
CA ASN A 66 10.49 11.98 -16.38
C ASN A 66 11.19 13.35 -16.23
N ALA A 67 12.51 13.39 -16.19
CA ALA A 67 13.28 14.62 -16.03
C ALA A 67 13.02 15.68 -17.14
N HIS A 68 12.49 15.25 -18.30
CA HIS A 68 12.08 16.10 -19.40
C HIS A 68 10.64 16.64 -19.28
N ASP A 69 9.85 16.14 -18.34
CA ASP A 69 8.47 16.53 -18.05
C ASP A 69 8.39 17.12 -16.64
N GLN A 70 8.33 18.46 -16.55
CA GLN A 70 8.38 19.17 -15.27
C GLN A 70 7.21 18.81 -14.34
N GLU A 71 6.02 18.54 -14.87
CA GLU A 71 4.86 18.19 -14.07
C GLU A 71 5.04 16.81 -13.43
N LEU A 72 5.46 15.81 -14.20
CA LEU A 72 5.73 14.48 -13.70
C LEU A 72 6.93 14.44 -12.76
N PHE A 73 7.99 15.19 -13.05
CA PHE A 73 9.15 15.32 -12.16
C PHE A 73 8.74 15.88 -10.79
N ASN A 74 7.99 16.98 -10.78
CA ASN A 74 7.50 17.60 -9.55
C ASN A 74 6.58 16.66 -8.77
N TYR A 75 5.73 15.90 -9.48
CA TYR A 75 4.87 14.90 -8.85
C TYR A 75 5.67 13.83 -8.12
N TYR A 76 6.68 13.23 -8.76
CA TYR A 76 7.50 12.20 -8.11
C TYR A 76 8.36 12.77 -6.98
N THR A 77 8.81 14.01 -7.10
CA THR A 77 9.51 14.72 -6.03
C THR A 77 8.61 14.93 -4.81
N TYR A 78 7.38 15.36 -5.03
CA TYR A 78 6.38 15.51 -3.97
C TYR A 78 6.12 14.16 -3.27
N GLN A 79 5.84 13.10 -4.03
CA GLN A 79 5.60 11.76 -3.46
C GLN A 79 6.81 11.24 -2.68
N PHE A 80 8.03 11.46 -3.18
CA PHE A 80 9.24 11.06 -2.46
C PHE A 80 9.36 11.76 -1.12
N ASN A 81 9.09 13.07 -1.07
CA ASN A 81 9.15 13.85 0.16
C ASN A 81 8.10 13.43 1.19
N GLU A 82 6.88 13.13 0.76
CA GLU A 82 5.82 12.63 1.64
C GLU A 82 6.15 11.25 2.22
N GLU A 83 6.73 10.36 1.40
CA GLU A 83 6.95 8.96 1.76
C GLU A 83 8.30 8.69 2.44
N GLN A 84 9.24 9.65 2.46
CA GLN A 84 10.61 9.40 2.91
C GLN A 84 10.73 8.92 4.37
N THR A 85 9.76 9.24 5.22
CA THR A 85 9.73 8.85 6.64
C THR A 85 8.94 7.56 6.90
N HIS A 86 8.18 7.06 5.94
CA HIS A 86 7.32 5.89 6.15
C HIS A 86 8.06 4.59 6.48
N PRO A 87 9.29 4.33 5.95
CA PRO A 87 10.08 3.21 6.44
C PRO A 87 10.29 3.24 7.95
N ASP A 88 10.63 4.42 8.49
CA ASP A 88 10.90 4.58 9.93
C ASP A 88 9.63 4.40 10.77
N LEU A 89 8.46 4.78 10.27
CA LEU A 89 7.18 4.53 10.94
C LEU A 89 6.87 3.02 11.04
N ALA A 90 7.10 2.27 9.95
CA ALA A 90 6.92 0.82 9.97
C ALA A 90 7.94 0.13 10.89
N LYS A 91 9.18 0.62 10.91
CA LYS A 91 10.24 0.15 11.81
C LYS A 91 9.89 0.42 13.26
N LYS A 92 9.44 1.63 13.59
CA LYS A 92 8.99 2.02 14.93
C LYS A 92 7.92 1.08 15.49
N PHE A 93 6.94 0.71 14.66
CA PHE A 93 5.95 -0.28 15.03
C PHE A 93 6.58 -1.64 15.37
N GLY A 94 7.53 -2.11 14.56
CA GLY A 94 8.23 -3.37 14.82
C GLY A 94 9.09 -3.35 16.10
N LEU A 95 9.79 -2.23 16.38
CA LEU A 95 10.54 -2.05 17.62
C LEU A 95 9.61 -2.09 18.83
N ALA A 96 8.42 -1.50 18.75
CA ALA A 96 7.40 -1.57 19.81
C ALA A 96 6.87 -3.01 20.04
N LEU A 97 7.01 -3.89 19.06
CA LEU A 97 6.69 -5.32 19.15
C LEU A 97 7.90 -6.17 19.62
N GLY A 98 9.02 -5.54 20.00
CA GLY A 98 10.20 -6.23 20.51
C GLY A 98 11.23 -6.65 19.46
N LEU A 99 11.09 -6.21 18.21
CA LEU A 99 12.17 -6.34 17.22
C LEU A 99 13.33 -5.41 17.58
N LYS A 100 14.51 -5.72 17.04
CA LYS A 100 15.73 -4.92 17.17
C LYS A 100 16.12 -4.31 15.82
N GLU A 101 17.06 -3.37 15.83
CA GLU A 101 17.59 -2.73 14.62
C GLU A 101 18.19 -3.75 13.64
N GLU A 102 18.87 -4.77 14.15
CA GLU A 102 19.49 -5.85 13.37
C GLU A 102 18.45 -6.66 12.59
N ASP A 103 17.26 -6.86 13.16
CA ASP A 103 16.17 -7.61 12.50
C ASP A 103 15.71 -6.92 11.20
N PHE A 104 15.87 -5.60 11.08
CA PHE A 104 15.56 -4.83 9.87
C PHE A 104 16.74 -4.75 8.91
N ALA A 105 17.98 -4.74 9.42
CA ALA A 105 19.19 -4.65 8.61
C ALA A 105 19.41 -5.91 7.76
N ASP A 106 19.17 -7.08 8.36
CA ASP A 106 19.41 -8.38 7.74
C ASP A 106 18.17 -8.96 7.02
N ALA A 107 17.04 -8.24 7.09
CA ALA A 107 15.79 -8.72 6.55
C ALA A 107 15.76 -8.75 5.02
N THR A 108 15.10 -9.77 4.49
CA THR A 108 14.77 -9.88 3.07
C THR A 108 13.25 -9.94 2.87
N GLN A 109 12.79 -9.49 1.71
CA GLN A 109 11.37 -9.63 1.38
C GLN A 109 11.01 -11.08 1.08
N ILE A 110 9.89 -11.54 1.64
CA ILE A 110 9.24 -12.76 1.18
C ILE A 110 8.72 -12.56 -0.25
N PHE A 111 8.49 -13.64 -0.98
CA PHE A 111 8.13 -13.60 -2.40
C PHE A 111 6.94 -12.68 -2.69
N GLU A 112 5.86 -12.80 -1.94
CA GLU A 112 4.63 -12.00 -2.13
C GLU A 112 4.85 -10.50 -1.90
N CYS A 113 5.71 -10.15 -0.97
CA CYS A 113 6.10 -8.77 -0.69
C CYS A 113 7.05 -8.23 -1.78
N GLN A 114 7.93 -9.08 -2.29
CA GLN A 114 8.80 -8.75 -3.41
C GLN A 114 8.00 -8.47 -4.68
N ILE A 115 6.96 -9.28 -4.98
CA ILE A 115 6.03 -9.02 -6.10
C ILE A 115 5.33 -7.67 -5.94
N HIS A 116 4.92 -7.30 -4.73
CA HIS A 116 4.31 -5.99 -4.47
C HIS A 116 5.28 -4.85 -4.82
N SER A 117 6.51 -4.93 -4.33
CA SER A 117 7.55 -3.92 -4.61
C SER A 117 7.93 -3.87 -6.09
N ALA A 118 8.09 -5.03 -6.73
CA ALA A 118 8.39 -5.15 -8.14
C ALA A 118 7.28 -4.54 -9.01
N ARG A 119 6.00 -4.76 -8.67
CA ARG A 119 4.87 -4.17 -9.41
C ARG A 119 4.86 -2.64 -9.32
N THR A 120 5.19 -2.07 -8.17
CA THR A 120 5.28 -0.62 -8.00
C THR A 120 6.37 -0.04 -8.90
N ILE A 121 7.56 -0.63 -8.89
CA ILE A 121 8.68 -0.23 -9.77
C ILE A 121 8.31 -0.42 -11.25
N TYR A 122 7.72 -1.56 -11.62
CA TYR A 122 7.25 -1.82 -12.98
C TYR A 122 6.29 -0.74 -13.46
N ASN A 123 5.28 -0.38 -12.68
CA ASN A 123 4.31 0.66 -13.03
C ASN A 123 4.97 2.02 -13.23
N THR A 124 5.97 2.37 -12.42
CA THR A 124 6.73 3.62 -12.58
C THR A 124 7.54 3.64 -13.88
N LEU A 125 8.19 2.53 -14.21
CA LEU A 125 9.09 2.47 -15.38
C LEU A 125 8.36 2.25 -16.70
N THR A 126 7.27 1.48 -16.70
CA THR A 126 6.60 1.03 -17.94
C THR A 126 5.17 1.50 -18.06
N GLY A 127 4.58 2.00 -16.98
CA GLY A 127 3.17 2.36 -16.93
C GLY A 127 2.84 3.60 -17.78
N GLY A 128 1.62 3.64 -18.28
CA GLY A 128 1.06 4.72 -19.08
C GLY A 128 0.62 5.94 -18.24
N GLY A 129 1.50 6.50 -17.43
CA GLY A 129 1.19 7.72 -16.69
C GLY A 129 -0.01 7.57 -15.73
N PRO A 130 -1.05 8.41 -15.85
CA PRO A 130 -2.17 8.43 -14.92
C PRO A 130 -2.96 7.11 -14.79
N LEU A 131 -3.01 6.28 -15.85
CA LEU A 131 -3.77 5.03 -15.83
C LEU A 131 -3.18 3.99 -14.89
N SER A 132 -1.85 3.98 -14.70
CA SER A 132 -1.18 3.09 -13.76
C SER A 132 -1.48 3.43 -12.29
N ARG A 133 -2.01 4.64 -12.03
CA ARG A 133 -2.43 5.08 -10.69
C ARG A 133 -3.60 4.29 -10.12
N ALA A 134 -4.31 3.48 -10.92
CA ALA A 134 -5.29 2.56 -10.40
C ALA A 134 -4.68 1.55 -9.41
N SER A 135 -3.39 1.24 -9.55
CA SER A 135 -2.64 0.46 -8.54
C SER A 135 -2.46 1.25 -7.24
N ALA A 136 -2.09 2.54 -7.32
CA ALA A 136 -1.95 3.40 -6.15
C ALA A 136 -3.31 3.61 -5.46
N LEU A 137 -4.33 4.04 -6.19
CA LEU A 137 -5.70 4.17 -5.69
C LEU A 137 -6.16 2.92 -4.92
N THR A 138 -5.94 1.74 -5.50
CA THR A 138 -6.32 0.47 -4.87
C THR A 138 -5.48 0.17 -3.64
N SER A 139 -4.15 0.37 -3.73
CA SER A 139 -3.23 0.15 -2.61
C SER A 139 -3.57 1.02 -1.42
N GLU A 140 -3.72 2.32 -1.64
CA GLU A 140 -3.99 3.34 -0.61
C GLU A 140 -5.39 3.15 0.01
N SER A 141 -6.41 2.86 -0.79
CA SER A 141 -7.74 2.50 -0.26
C SER A 141 -7.67 1.29 0.70
N MET A 142 -6.89 0.27 0.34
CA MET A 142 -6.70 -0.90 1.21
C MET A 142 -5.86 -0.57 2.44
N VAL A 143 -4.81 0.28 2.30
CA VAL A 143 -3.98 0.73 3.44
C VAL A 143 -4.81 1.53 4.42
N CYS A 144 -5.58 2.50 3.95
CA CYS A 144 -6.48 3.29 4.79
C CYS A 144 -7.39 2.38 5.62
N ARG A 145 -8.06 1.42 4.97
CA ARG A 145 -9.02 0.53 5.65
C ARG A 145 -8.35 -0.43 6.64
N TYR A 146 -7.23 -1.06 6.29
CA TYR A 146 -6.58 -1.93 7.24
C TYR A 146 -5.87 -1.15 8.37
N SER A 147 -5.47 0.08 8.14
CA SER A 147 -4.92 0.94 9.19
C SER A 147 -5.95 1.25 10.28
N GLU A 148 -7.23 1.41 9.92
CA GLU A 148 -8.33 1.53 10.87
C GLU A 148 -8.46 0.26 11.76
N GLU A 149 -8.38 -0.94 11.15
CA GLU A 149 -8.41 -2.22 11.87
C GLU A 149 -7.20 -2.36 12.81
N PHE A 150 -6.00 -2.12 12.29
CA PHE A 150 -4.78 -2.17 13.11
C PHE A 150 -4.84 -1.18 14.27
N ASN A 151 -5.18 0.08 14.02
CA ASN A 151 -5.25 1.11 15.06
C ASN A 151 -6.24 0.70 16.17
N THR A 152 -7.40 0.19 15.79
CA THR A 152 -8.45 -0.22 16.75
C THR A 152 -8.03 -1.44 17.56
N TYR A 153 -7.61 -2.51 16.91
CA TYR A 153 -7.43 -3.80 17.58
C TYR A 153 -6.06 -3.99 18.21
N LEU A 154 -5.02 -3.29 17.71
CA LEU A 154 -3.71 -3.30 18.37
C LEU A 154 -3.75 -2.56 19.72
N ARG A 155 -4.52 -1.48 19.82
CA ARG A 155 -4.77 -0.83 21.12
C ARG A 155 -5.52 -1.77 22.06
N LYS A 156 -6.64 -2.29 21.57
CA LYS A 156 -7.57 -3.07 22.38
C LYS A 156 -6.97 -4.38 22.86
N ASN A 157 -6.32 -5.12 21.98
CA ASN A 157 -5.94 -6.51 22.21
C ASN A 157 -4.44 -6.70 22.53
N TYR A 158 -3.58 -5.74 22.13
CA TYR A 158 -2.12 -5.85 22.27
C TYR A 158 -1.51 -4.75 23.12
N GLY A 159 -2.32 -3.80 23.61
CA GLY A 159 -1.89 -2.74 24.53
C GLY A 159 -0.91 -1.72 23.94
N LEU A 160 -0.85 -1.60 22.61
CA LEU A 160 0.05 -0.66 21.94
C LEU A 160 -0.45 0.78 22.07
N ASN A 161 0.47 1.70 22.32
CA ASN A 161 0.20 3.12 22.48
C ASN A 161 0.20 3.89 21.16
N ASP A 162 -0.14 5.19 21.22
CA ASP A 162 -0.21 6.08 20.05
C ASP A 162 1.10 6.17 19.30
N ASP A 163 2.21 6.19 20.03
CA ASP A 163 3.55 6.31 19.47
C ASP A 163 3.90 5.10 18.59
N ALA A 164 3.62 3.89 19.06
CA ALA A 164 3.79 2.65 18.29
C ALA A 164 2.89 2.58 17.07
N LEU A 165 1.71 3.20 17.13
CA LEU A 165 0.68 3.15 16.08
C LEU A 165 0.70 4.34 15.12
N THR A 166 1.74 5.18 15.17
CA THR A 166 1.86 6.39 14.33
C THR A 166 1.68 6.06 12.84
N PHE A 167 2.28 4.98 12.34
CA PHE A 167 2.11 4.53 10.96
C PHE A 167 0.63 4.45 10.56
N PHE A 168 -0.16 3.74 11.35
CA PHE A 168 -1.57 3.51 11.04
C PHE A 168 -2.41 4.79 11.19
N THR A 169 -2.10 5.62 12.18
CA THR A 169 -2.81 6.89 12.40
C THR A 169 -2.61 7.85 11.23
N VAL A 170 -1.39 7.95 10.69
CA VAL A 170 -1.08 8.79 9.52
C VAL A 170 -1.85 8.29 8.30
N HIS A 171 -1.80 6.99 7.99
CA HIS A 171 -2.41 6.43 6.79
C HIS A 171 -3.95 6.40 6.82
N MET A 172 -4.58 6.41 7.99
CA MET A 172 -6.03 6.58 8.09
C MET A 172 -6.53 7.92 7.54
N VAL A 173 -5.68 8.95 7.51
CA VAL A 173 -6.01 10.31 7.09
C VAL A 173 -5.44 10.61 5.71
N ALA A 174 -4.13 10.48 5.54
CA ALA A 174 -3.43 10.84 4.32
C ALA A 174 -3.92 10.03 3.09
N ASP A 175 -4.17 8.74 3.25
CA ASP A 175 -4.59 7.89 2.14
C ASP A 175 -5.99 8.22 1.59
N LYS A 176 -6.83 8.90 2.35
CA LYS A 176 -8.13 9.39 1.84
C LYS A 176 -7.92 10.47 0.79
N GLU A 177 -7.00 11.40 1.05
CA GLU A 177 -6.66 12.47 0.12
C GLU A 177 -5.92 11.92 -1.11
N HIS A 178 -4.92 11.08 -0.91
CA HIS A 178 -4.15 10.43 -1.99
C HIS A 178 -5.06 9.61 -2.91
N THR A 179 -6.00 8.87 -2.34
CA THR A 179 -7.00 8.10 -3.11
C THR A 179 -7.88 9.02 -3.95
N ALA A 180 -8.35 10.14 -3.40
CA ALA A 180 -9.17 11.11 -4.13
C ALA A 180 -8.39 11.76 -5.29
N GLN A 181 -7.15 12.18 -5.06
CA GLN A 181 -6.27 12.72 -6.09
C GLN A 181 -5.98 11.70 -7.20
N SER A 182 -5.72 10.45 -6.85
CA SER A 182 -5.51 9.37 -7.81
C SER A 182 -6.77 9.11 -8.64
N ALA A 183 -7.95 9.11 -8.02
CA ALA A 183 -9.24 8.96 -8.69
C ALA A 183 -9.49 10.06 -9.73
N GLU A 184 -9.23 11.33 -9.37
CA GLU A 184 -9.39 12.47 -10.27
C GLU A 184 -8.45 12.35 -11.49
N ARG A 185 -7.17 12.07 -11.27
CA ARG A 185 -6.19 11.94 -12.36
C ARG A 185 -6.51 10.78 -13.31
N ILE A 186 -6.98 9.64 -12.79
CA ILE A 186 -7.45 8.52 -13.61
C ILE A 186 -8.67 8.96 -14.44
N ALA A 187 -9.65 9.62 -13.81
CA ALA A 187 -10.86 10.07 -14.49
C ALA A 187 -10.55 11.02 -15.65
N LEU A 188 -9.56 11.91 -15.49
CA LEU A 188 -9.11 12.81 -16.54
C LEU A 188 -8.38 12.09 -17.68
N ALA A 189 -7.71 10.98 -17.39
CA ALA A 189 -6.88 10.24 -18.36
C ALA A 189 -7.63 9.20 -19.18
N VAL A 190 -8.73 8.64 -18.65
CA VAL A 190 -9.51 7.59 -19.34
C VAL A 190 -10.31 8.19 -20.48
N LYS A 191 -9.95 7.85 -21.73
CA LYS A 191 -10.58 8.35 -22.96
C LYS A 191 -11.14 7.24 -23.84
N THR A 192 -10.58 6.04 -23.75
CA THR A 192 -10.88 4.91 -24.64
C THR A 192 -11.24 3.64 -23.88
N PRO A 193 -11.92 2.66 -24.52
CA PRO A 193 -12.15 1.34 -23.90
C PRO A 193 -10.85 0.60 -23.52
N ARG A 194 -9.73 0.91 -24.22
CA ARG A 194 -8.42 0.38 -23.85
C ARG A 194 -7.94 0.95 -22.51
N ASP A 195 -8.14 2.26 -22.30
CA ASP A 195 -7.74 2.92 -21.05
C ASP A 195 -8.52 2.34 -19.85
N GLU A 196 -9.84 2.13 -20.03
CA GLU A 196 -10.66 1.48 -19.00
C GLU A 196 -10.12 0.09 -18.66
N ARG A 197 -9.78 -0.73 -19.67
CA ARG A 197 -9.19 -2.06 -19.39
C ARG A 197 -7.90 -1.95 -18.59
N VAL A 198 -7.00 -1.04 -18.96
CA VAL A 198 -5.74 -0.82 -18.22
C VAL A 198 -6.00 -0.44 -16.77
N VAL A 199 -6.95 0.46 -16.50
CA VAL A 199 -7.33 0.87 -15.15
C VAL A 199 -7.88 -0.32 -14.35
N ARG A 200 -8.82 -1.09 -14.93
CA ARG A 200 -9.40 -2.28 -14.27
C ARG A 200 -8.35 -3.35 -13.98
N GLU A 201 -7.49 -3.66 -14.93
CA GLU A 201 -6.40 -4.64 -14.75
C GLU A 201 -5.42 -4.22 -13.64
N ASN A 202 -5.01 -2.95 -13.61
CA ASN A 202 -4.13 -2.44 -12.56
C ASN A 202 -4.78 -2.55 -11.17
N ALA A 203 -6.06 -2.23 -11.03
CA ALA A 203 -6.79 -2.38 -9.78
C ALA A 203 -6.89 -3.85 -9.36
N GLN A 204 -7.27 -4.76 -10.29
CA GLN A 204 -7.36 -6.20 -10.02
C GLN A 204 -6.02 -6.81 -9.60
N TYR A 205 -4.93 -6.46 -10.29
CA TYR A 205 -3.59 -6.93 -9.92
C TYR A 205 -3.20 -6.46 -8.52
N MET A 206 -3.48 -5.20 -8.18
CA MET A 206 -3.13 -4.69 -6.86
C MET A 206 -3.95 -5.35 -5.74
N VAL A 207 -5.24 -5.62 -5.95
CA VAL A 207 -6.05 -6.42 -5.00
C VAL A 207 -5.41 -7.79 -4.78
N ARG A 208 -5.06 -8.52 -5.85
CA ARG A 208 -4.42 -9.84 -5.74
C ARG A 208 -3.09 -9.78 -5.00
N ILE A 209 -2.28 -8.77 -5.28
CA ILE A 209 -0.98 -8.56 -4.65
C ILE A 209 -1.15 -8.30 -3.14
N LYS A 210 -2.09 -7.43 -2.76
CA LYS A 210 -2.34 -7.12 -1.35
C LYS A 210 -2.86 -8.33 -0.58
N LEU A 211 -3.78 -9.10 -1.14
CA LEU A 211 -4.26 -10.34 -0.54
C LEU A 211 -3.11 -11.36 -0.38
N GLY A 212 -2.31 -11.54 -1.44
CA GLY A 212 -1.14 -12.41 -1.40
C GLY A 212 -0.11 -11.98 -0.36
N LYS A 213 0.14 -10.66 -0.24
CA LYS A 213 1.06 -10.10 0.77
C LYS A 213 0.65 -10.52 2.19
N PHE A 214 -0.61 -10.34 2.57
CA PHE A 214 -1.07 -10.68 3.92
C PHE A 214 -1.08 -12.17 4.17
N GLU A 215 -1.48 -12.98 3.18
CA GLU A 215 -1.39 -14.43 3.26
C GLU A 215 0.06 -14.92 3.37
N GLY A 216 0.96 -14.40 2.55
CA GLY A 216 2.38 -14.72 2.60
C GLY A 216 3.01 -14.38 3.95
N ILE A 217 2.71 -13.20 4.51
CA ILE A 217 3.15 -12.83 5.85
C ILE A 217 2.57 -13.79 6.89
N TYR A 218 1.28 -14.12 6.79
CA TYR A 218 0.62 -15.02 7.71
C TYR A 218 1.29 -16.40 7.75
N GLN A 219 1.74 -16.92 6.62
CA GLN A 219 2.40 -18.21 6.50
C GLN A 219 3.89 -18.16 6.89
N ALA A 220 4.62 -17.15 6.44
CA ALA A 220 6.06 -17.07 6.65
C ALA A 220 6.46 -16.75 8.09
N TYR A 221 5.56 -16.13 8.86
CA TYR A 221 5.78 -15.74 10.25
C TYR A 221 4.83 -16.48 11.21
N ALA A 222 4.62 -17.74 10.96
CA ALA A 222 3.78 -18.60 11.78
C ALA A 222 4.34 -18.82 13.20
#